data_ff3ff8469e96824478da5e20630ea103
#
_entry.id   ff3ff8469e96824478da5e20630ea103
#
_cell.length_a   1.000
_cell.length_b   1.000
_cell.length_c   1.000
_cell.angle_alpha   90.00
_cell.angle_beta   90.00
_cell.angle_gamma   90.00
#
_symmetry.space_group_name_H-M   'P 1'
#
loop_
_entity.id
_entity.type
_entity.pdbx_description
1 polymer ?
#
loop_
_entity_poly.entity_id
_entity_poly.type
_entity_poly.pdbx_seq_one_letter_code
_entity_poly.pdbx_strand_id
1 'polypeptide(L)'
;MMKKTIIVMPVANEESTMGQILDEILELPYDRLYIYPVIDDYSKDRTEAIIREREKHSDKVKCIYYKESTGVISCYLEGFRRALADGAEQILEMDGGLSHLPSEIPQFLEKLEEGYECVWGSRFMKGGSMREQPLYRRILSGGGTLLSNLVLGTRLKDMTSGFEAFQREILEKMNFEKFLSTGHMYQTEMRYYCRNCRTVEVPIHYVGTASSLKGSSVVEALKILFKLKKNERKIWKK
;
A
#
# COMPACT_ATOMS: atom_id res chain seq x y z
N MET A 1 -14.51 -18.34 -10.24
CA MET A 1 -15.24 -17.04 -10.02
C MET A 1 -14.22 -16.08 -9.42
N MET A 2 -14.13 -14.87 -9.93
CA MET A 2 -13.18 -13.87 -9.42
C MET A 2 -13.43 -13.58 -7.94
N LYS A 3 -12.37 -13.49 -7.14
CA LYS A 3 -12.45 -13.17 -5.70
C LYS A 3 -12.87 -11.71 -5.50
N LYS A 4 -13.56 -11.43 -4.39
CA LYS A 4 -13.86 -10.06 -3.98
C LYS A 4 -12.58 -9.36 -3.56
N THR A 5 -12.13 -8.41 -4.37
CA THR A 5 -10.94 -7.61 -4.11
C THR A 5 -11.33 -6.20 -3.70
N ILE A 6 -10.73 -5.71 -2.62
CA ILE A 6 -10.91 -4.33 -2.17
C ILE A 6 -9.56 -3.60 -2.23
N ILE A 7 -9.53 -2.48 -2.95
CA ILE A 7 -8.40 -1.57 -2.98
C ILE A 7 -8.54 -0.61 -1.80
N VAL A 8 -7.56 -0.59 -0.92
CA VAL A 8 -7.45 0.37 0.19
C VAL A 8 -6.50 1.48 -0.22
N MET A 9 -6.99 2.70 -0.16
CA MET A 9 -6.32 3.87 -0.70
C MET A 9 -6.43 5.07 0.26
N PRO A 10 -5.46 5.29 1.17
CA PRO A 10 -5.38 6.54 1.92
C PRO A 10 -5.21 7.73 1.00
N VAL A 11 -6.02 8.77 1.18
CA VAL A 11 -6.04 9.94 0.32
C VAL A 11 -6.15 11.23 1.15
N ALA A 12 -5.39 12.26 0.76
CA ALA A 12 -5.49 13.58 1.36
C ALA A 12 -4.97 14.65 0.40
N ASN A 13 -5.80 15.66 0.12
CA ASN A 13 -5.46 16.79 -0.77
C ASN A 13 -5.09 16.35 -2.19
N GLU A 14 -5.90 15.44 -2.77
CA GLU A 14 -5.73 14.86 -4.10
C GLU A 14 -6.86 15.28 -5.06
N GLU A 15 -7.46 16.48 -4.89
CA GLU A 15 -8.58 16.93 -5.71
C GLU A 15 -8.29 16.95 -7.21
N SER A 16 -7.03 17.13 -7.60
CA SER A 16 -6.61 17.19 -9.01
C SER A 16 -6.53 15.82 -9.68
N THR A 17 -6.38 14.74 -8.92
CA THR A 17 -6.08 13.38 -9.43
C THR A 17 -7.12 12.35 -9.03
N MET A 18 -7.85 12.59 -7.93
CA MET A 18 -8.75 11.61 -7.33
C MET A 18 -9.86 11.13 -8.28
N GLY A 19 -10.46 12.04 -9.04
CA GLY A 19 -11.50 11.69 -10.02
C GLY A 19 -10.97 10.74 -11.09
N GLN A 20 -9.83 11.08 -11.67
CA GLN A 20 -9.19 10.27 -12.72
C GLN A 20 -8.83 8.86 -12.21
N ILE A 21 -8.21 8.76 -11.03
CA ILE A 21 -7.83 7.46 -10.44
C ILE A 21 -9.05 6.55 -10.24
N LEU A 22 -10.14 7.10 -9.67
CA LEU A 22 -11.35 6.32 -9.45
C LEU A 22 -11.96 5.85 -10.77
N ASP A 23 -12.03 6.73 -11.77
CA ASP A 23 -12.60 6.40 -13.07
C ASP A 23 -11.75 5.32 -13.78
N GLU A 24 -10.43 5.46 -13.81
CA GLU A 24 -9.52 4.46 -14.41
C GLU A 24 -9.62 3.08 -13.74
N ILE A 25 -9.80 3.03 -12.39
CA ILE A 25 -9.99 1.75 -11.70
C ILE A 25 -11.37 1.14 -12.00
N LEU A 26 -12.41 1.97 -12.07
CA LEU A 26 -13.77 1.52 -12.37
C LEU A 26 -13.92 1.00 -13.81
N GLU A 27 -13.08 1.47 -14.75
CA GLU A 27 -13.02 0.99 -16.13
C GLU A 27 -12.32 -0.37 -16.29
N LEU A 28 -11.61 -0.84 -15.26
CA LEU A 28 -10.99 -2.16 -15.31
C LEU A 28 -12.06 -3.28 -15.40
N PRO A 29 -11.82 -4.34 -16.20
CA PRO A 29 -12.82 -5.38 -16.48
C PRO A 29 -13.00 -6.37 -15.32
N TYR A 30 -13.21 -5.86 -14.10
CA TYR A 30 -13.34 -6.65 -12.89
C TYR A 30 -14.64 -6.34 -12.14
N ASP A 31 -15.61 -7.24 -12.19
CA ASP A 31 -16.93 -7.05 -11.55
C ASP A 31 -16.87 -6.99 -10.03
N ARG A 32 -15.91 -7.70 -9.42
CA ARG A 32 -15.76 -7.80 -7.95
C ARG A 32 -14.57 -7.02 -7.42
N LEU A 33 -14.17 -5.95 -8.09
CA LEU A 33 -13.15 -5.00 -7.64
C LEU A 33 -13.83 -3.76 -7.03
N TYR A 34 -13.51 -3.47 -5.79
CA TYR A 34 -14.07 -2.36 -5.01
C TYR A 34 -12.96 -1.41 -4.57
N ILE A 35 -13.30 -0.15 -4.35
CA ILE A 35 -12.33 0.91 -4.00
C ILE A 35 -12.77 1.55 -2.69
N TYR A 36 -11.89 1.50 -1.69
CA TYR A 36 -12.07 2.09 -0.37
C TYR A 36 -11.08 3.24 -0.16
N PRO A 37 -11.37 4.44 -0.67
CA PRO A 37 -10.61 5.62 -0.31
C PRO A 37 -10.81 5.91 1.18
N VAL A 38 -9.69 6.04 1.91
CA VAL A 38 -9.70 6.36 3.35
C VAL A 38 -9.20 7.78 3.53
N ILE A 39 -10.07 8.66 3.99
CA ILE A 39 -9.81 10.08 4.16
C ILE A 39 -9.88 10.47 5.64
N ASP A 40 -9.10 11.46 6.04
CA ASP A 40 -9.07 11.99 7.40
C ASP A 40 -9.10 13.52 7.43
N ASP A 41 -9.02 14.09 8.63
CA ASP A 41 -9.03 15.54 8.86
C ASP A 41 -7.83 16.29 8.26
N TYR A 42 -6.82 15.60 7.76
CA TYR A 42 -5.69 16.23 7.07
C TYR A 42 -6.06 16.72 5.68
N SER A 43 -7.04 16.09 5.02
CA SER A 43 -7.56 16.54 3.72
C SER A 43 -8.45 17.77 3.89
N LYS A 44 -8.11 18.86 3.20
CA LYS A 44 -8.78 20.17 3.33
C LYS A 44 -9.34 20.71 2.02
N ASP A 45 -9.11 20.01 0.92
CA ASP A 45 -9.55 20.36 -0.41
C ASP A 45 -10.85 19.61 -0.79
N ARG A 46 -11.17 19.53 -2.06
CA ARG A 46 -12.38 18.89 -2.58
C ARG A 46 -12.28 17.37 -2.72
N THR A 47 -11.20 16.73 -2.26
CA THR A 47 -10.97 15.29 -2.39
C THR A 47 -12.16 14.47 -1.88
N GLU A 48 -12.67 14.75 -0.67
CA GLU A 48 -13.84 14.04 -0.13
C GLU A 48 -15.07 14.20 -1.00
N ALA A 49 -15.35 15.42 -1.46
CA ALA A 49 -16.51 15.68 -2.29
C ALA A 49 -16.48 14.89 -3.61
N ILE A 50 -15.28 14.75 -4.21
CA ILE A 50 -15.09 13.97 -5.44
C ILE A 50 -15.33 12.49 -5.20
N ILE A 51 -14.81 11.94 -4.09
CA ILE A 51 -15.02 10.54 -3.72
C ILE A 51 -16.50 10.25 -3.46
N ARG A 52 -17.17 11.12 -2.67
CA ARG A 52 -18.60 11.00 -2.37
C ARG A 52 -19.49 11.07 -3.61
N GLU A 53 -19.09 11.85 -4.60
CA GLU A 53 -19.79 11.91 -5.87
C GLU A 53 -19.69 10.57 -6.63
N ARG A 54 -18.52 9.93 -6.66
CA ARG A 54 -18.35 8.61 -7.28
C ARG A 54 -19.10 7.50 -6.50
N GLU A 55 -19.11 7.59 -5.17
CA GLU A 55 -19.85 6.66 -4.29
C GLU A 55 -21.35 6.67 -4.57
N LYS A 56 -21.93 7.83 -4.90
CA LYS A 56 -23.37 7.92 -5.28
C LYS A 56 -23.71 7.22 -6.60
N HIS A 57 -22.74 7.14 -7.52
CA HIS A 57 -22.93 6.61 -8.86
C HIS A 57 -22.41 5.18 -9.04
N SER A 58 -21.68 4.64 -8.06
CA SER A 58 -21.10 3.29 -8.11
C SER A 58 -21.06 2.64 -6.74
N ASP A 59 -21.68 1.47 -6.62
CA ASP A 59 -21.61 0.61 -5.43
C ASP A 59 -20.22 -0.01 -5.19
N LYS A 60 -19.31 0.16 -6.16
CA LYS A 60 -17.93 -0.27 -6.08
C LYS A 60 -17.04 0.72 -5.31
N VAL A 61 -17.47 1.95 -5.09
CA VAL A 61 -16.72 2.97 -4.34
C VAL A 61 -17.34 3.15 -2.97
N LYS A 62 -16.55 3.08 -1.91
CA LYS A 62 -16.98 3.31 -0.53
C LYS A 62 -16.01 4.26 0.17
N CYS A 63 -16.43 5.50 0.39
CA CYS A 63 -15.66 6.50 1.11
C CYS A 63 -15.60 6.17 2.60
N ILE A 64 -14.41 6.01 3.15
CA ILE A 64 -14.18 5.81 4.59
C ILE A 64 -13.61 7.10 5.17
N TYR A 65 -14.40 7.79 6.00
CA TYR A 65 -13.90 8.91 6.78
C TYR A 65 -13.40 8.41 8.13
N TYR A 66 -12.10 8.59 8.40
CA TYR A 66 -11.46 8.10 9.62
C TYR A 66 -10.99 9.25 10.50
N LYS A 67 -11.84 9.66 11.42
CA LYS A 67 -11.62 10.80 12.32
C LYS A 67 -10.48 10.57 13.31
N GLU A 68 -10.29 9.34 13.77
CA GLU A 68 -9.26 8.96 14.74
C GLU A 68 -7.88 8.74 14.12
N SER A 69 -7.71 9.15 12.86
CA SER A 69 -6.45 9.00 12.13
C SER A 69 -5.28 9.69 12.86
N THR A 70 -4.18 8.99 12.89
CA THR A 70 -2.87 9.49 13.35
C THR A 70 -1.87 9.63 12.19
N GLY A 71 -2.36 9.56 10.94
CA GLY A 71 -1.61 9.67 9.71
C GLY A 71 -1.85 8.51 8.73
N VAL A 72 -1.16 8.54 7.61
CA VAL A 72 -1.38 7.64 6.46
C VAL A 72 -1.41 6.15 6.83
N ILE A 73 -0.52 5.71 7.73
CA ILE A 73 -0.46 4.29 8.12
C ILE A 73 -1.72 3.88 8.89
N SER A 74 -2.22 4.73 9.78
CA SER A 74 -3.47 4.44 10.48
C SER A 74 -4.66 4.36 9.53
N CYS A 75 -4.66 5.14 8.43
CA CYS A 75 -5.66 5.06 7.38
C CYS A 75 -5.56 3.73 6.61
N TYR A 76 -4.37 3.25 6.27
CA TYR A 76 -4.20 1.91 5.68
C TYR A 76 -4.77 0.83 6.59
N LEU A 77 -4.36 0.81 7.85
CA LEU A 77 -4.79 -0.20 8.81
C LEU A 77 -6.30 -0.18 9.08
N GLU A 78 -6.92 1.00 9.12
CA GLU A 78 -8.38 1.13 9.20
C GLU A 78 -9.06 0.64 7.92
N GLY A 79 -8.53 1.00 6.76
CA GLY A 79 -9.00 0.49 5.48
C GLY A 79 -8.97 -1.04 5.40
N PHE A 80 -7.90 -1.67 5.89
CA PHE A 80 -7.82 -3.14 5.99
C PHE A 80 -8.87 -3.72 6.92
N ARG A 81 -9.11 -3.12 8.09
CA ARG A 81 -10.17 -3.56 9.01
C ARG A 81 -11.54 -3.51 8.34
N ARG A 82 -11.85 -2.42 7.63
CA ARG A 82 -13.11 -2.27 6.90
C ARG A 82 -13.23 -3.26 5.75
N ALA A 83 -12.18 -3.43 4.95
CA ALA A 83 -12.15 -4.40 3.86
C ALA A 83 -12.39 -5.83 4.35
N LEU A 84 -11.71 -6.24 5.44
CA LEU A 84 -11.89 -7.55 6.06
C LEU A 84 -13.31 -7.73 6.60
N ALA A 85 -13.89 -6.73 7.27
CA ALA A 85 -15.24 -6.75 7.80
C ALA A 85 -16.29 -6.86 6.69
N ASP A 86 -16.06 -6.23 5.54
CA ASP A 86 -16.94 -6.26 4.38
C ASP A 86 -16.71 -7.49 3.48
N GLY A 87 -15.93 -8.46 3.93
CA GLY A 87 -15.76 -9.76 3.27
C GLY A 87 -14.82 -9.73 2.07
N ALA A 88 -13.81 -8.86 2.06
CA ALA A 88 -12.73 -8.95 1.07
C ALA A 88 -12.08 -10.33 1.12
N GLU A 89 -11.83 -10.94 -0.03
CA GLU A 89 -11.07 -12.17 -0.20
C GLU A 89 -9.62 -11.87 -0.58
N GLN A 90 -9.42 -10.71 -1.21
CA GLN A 90 -8.12 -10.12 -1.55
C GLN A 90 -8.13 -8.64 -1.21
N ILE A 91 -7.00 -8.10 -0.79
CA ILE A 91 -6.87 -6.68 -0.48
C ILE A 91 -5.64 -6.14 -1.18
N LEU A 92 -5.81 -5.02 -1.87
CA LEU A 92 -4.74 -4.33 -2.56
C LEU A 92 -4.53 -2.98 -1.89
N GLU A 93 -3.29 -2.63 -1.59
CA GLU A 93 -2.85 -1.35 -1.06
C GLU A 93 -2.23 -0.52 -2.19
N MET A 94 -2.67 0.73 -2.36
CA MET A 94 -2.05 1.69 -3.25
C MET A 94 -2.22 3.13 -2.76
N ASP A 95 -1.29 4.01 -3.13
CA ASP A 95 -1.38 5.43 -2.83
C ASP A 95 -2.50 6.12 -3.62
N GLY A 96 -3.13 7.15 -3.04
CA GLY A 96 -4.25 7.86 -3.63
C GLY A 96 -3.92 8.93 -4.68
N GLY A 97 -2.65 9.31 -4.83
CA GLY A 97 -2.22 10.22 -5.88
C GLY A 97 -1.56 9.46 -7.02
N LEU A 98 -1.85 9.64 -8.27
CA LEU A 98 -1.36 8.92 -9.48
C LEU A 98 0.11 8.40 -9.46
N SER A 99 0.66 8.16 -8.26
CA SER A 99 1.97 7.55 -8.04
C SER A 99 2.06 6.12 -8.51
N HIS A 100 0.95 5.40 -8.36
CA HIS A 100 0.74 4.01 -8.79
C HIS A 100 -0.29 4.00 -9.91
N LEU A 101 0.02 3.33 -11.00
CA LEU A 101 -0.83 3.31 -12.18
C LEU A 101 -1.96 2.27 -12.02
N PRO A 102 -3.25 2.66 -12.16
CA PRO A 102 -4.36 1.71 -12.16
C PRO A 102 -4.22 0.56 -13.16
N SER A 103 -3.58 0.83 -14.32
CA SER A 103 -3.29 -0.18 -15.35
C SER A 103 -2.37 -1.32 -14.88
N GLU A 104 -1.70 -1.16 -13.74
CA GLU A 104 -0.83 -2.19 -13.16
C GLU A 104 -1.55 -3.10 -12.16
N ILE A 105 -2.78 -2.79 -11.76
CA ILE A 105 -3.59 -3.61 -10.85
C ILE A 105 -3.75 -5.05 -11.36
N PRO A 106 -4.03 -5.30 -12.66
CA PRO A 106 -4.24 -6.66 -13.17
C PRO A 106 -3.13 -7.64 -12.84
N GLN A 107 -1.86 -7.23 -12.92
CA GLN A 107 -0.74 -8.13 -12.63
C GLN A 107 -0.66 -8.56 -11.15
N PHE A 108 -1.13 -7.72 -10.22
CA PHE A 108 -1.23 -8.12 -8.80
C PHE A 108 -2.32 -9.17 -8.60
N LEU A 109 -3.49 -8.95 -9.23
CA LEU A 109 -4.61 -9.87 -9.13
C LEU A 109 -4.26 -11.24 -9.74
N GLU A 110 -3.59 -11.24 -10.91
CA GLU A 110 -3.11 -12.46 -11.55
C GLU A 110 -2.21 -13.27 -10.61
N LYS A 111 -1.24 -12.63 -9.95
CA LYS A 111 -0.34 -13.32 -9.02
C LYS A 111 -1.07 -13.86 -7.78
N LEU A 112 -2.05 -13.13 -7.26
CA LEU A 112 -2.90 -13.65 -6.18
C LEU A 112 -3.72 -14.87 -6.63
N GLU A 113 -4.22 -14.90 -7.88
CA GLU A 113 -4.93 -16.05 -8.45
C GLU A 113 -3.99 -17.23 -8.71
N GLU A 114 -2.70 -17.01 -9.00
CA GLU A 114 -1.66 -18.05 -9.06
C GLU A 114 -1.34 -18.66 -7.69
N GLY A 115 -1.96 -18.15 -6.61
CA GLY A 115 -1.83 -18.65 -5.24
C GLY A 115 -0.68 -18.03 -4.45
N TYR A 116 -0.11 -16.91 -4.91
CA TYR A 116 0.76 -16.12 -4.04
C TYR A 116 -0.06 -15.50 -2.91
N GLU A 117 0.53 -15.47 -1.72
CA GLU A 117 -0.12 -14.93 -0.52
C GLU A 117 0.06 -13.42 -0.41
N CYS A 118 1.21 -12.91 -0.89
CA CYS A 118 1.51 -11.48 -0.98
C CYS A 118 2.18 -11.17 -2.32
N VAL A 119 1.85 -10.02 -2.89
CA VAL A 119 2.44 -9.51 -4.13
C VAL A 119 2.99 -8.10 -3.88
N TRP A 120 4.25 -7.89 -4.23
CA TRP A 120 4.96 -6.64 -3.99
C TRP A 120 5.25 -5.92 -5.31
N GLY A 121 4.81 -4.67 -5.42
CA GLY A 121 5.25 -3.81 -6.51
C GLY A 121 6.72 -3.45 -6.35
N SER A 122 7.51 -3.62 -7.41
CA SER A 122 8.96 -3.37 -7.40
C SER A 122 9.38 -2.43 -8.53
N ARG A 123 9.96 -1.30 -8.14
CA ARG A 123 10.50 -0.29 -9.08
C ARG A 123 11.90 -0.64 -9.59
N PHE A 124 12.58 -1.60 -8.93
CA PHE A 124 13.98 -1.96 -9.17
C PHE A 124 14.17 -3.30 -9.89
N MET A 125 13.09 -4.00 -10.19
CA MET A 125 13.17 -5.18 -11.04
C MET A 125 13.13 -4.84 -12.54
N LYS A 126 13.46 -5.80 -13.41
CA LYS A 126 13.35 -5.63 -14.86
C LYS A 126 11.88 -5.33 -15.23
N GLY A 127 11.64 -4.25 -15.94
CA GLY A 127 10.30 -3.76 -16.28
C GLY A 127 9.76 -2.68 -15.33
N GLY A 128 10.29 -2.56 -14.12
CA GLY A 128 9.90 -1.50 -13.19
C GLY A 128 10.70 -0.21 -13.40
N SER A 129 10.18 0.92 -12.93
CA SER A 129 10.89 2.18 -12.98
C SER A 129 10.44 3.21 -11.93
N MET A 130 11.34 4.13 -11.60
CA MET A 130 11.05 5.40 -10.93
C MET A 130 11.88 6.51 -11.60
N ARG A 131 11.96 6.51 -12.93
CA ARG A 131 12.84 7.39 -13.70
C ARG A 131 12.45 8.86 -13.58
N GLU A 132 11.17 9.17 -13.35
CA GLU A 132 10.65 10.51 -13.16
C GLU A 132 11.03 11.09 -11.79
N GLN A 133 11.54 10.26 -10.89
CA GLN A 133 12.01 10.71 -9.59
C GLN A 133 13.43 11.26 -9.64
N PRO A 134 13.73 12.30 -8.85
CA PRO A 134 15.08 12.83 -8.72
C PRO A 134 16.09 11.74 -8.32
N LEU A 135 17.33 11.83 -8.83
CA LEU A 135 18.37 10.83 -8.62
C LEU A 135 18.60 10.51 -7.13
N TYR A 136 18.59 11.53 -6.27
CA TYR A 136 18.77 11.34 -4.83
C TYR A 136 17.70 10.42 -4.22
N ARG A 137 16.46 10.48 -4.70
CA ARG A 137 15.37 9.60 -4.23
C ARG A 137 15.56 8.16 -4.69
N ARG A 138 16.01 7.98 -5.92
CA ARG A 138 16.34 6.64 -6.46
C ARG A 138 17.44 5.99 -5.64
N ILE A 139 18.50 6.76 -5.32
CA ILE A 139 19.60 6.32 -4.46
C ILE A 139 19.12 6.02 -3.04
N LEU A 140 18.29 6.88 -2.47
CA LEU A 140 17.76 6.70 -1.11
C LEU A 140 16.87 5.46 -1.00
N SER A 141 15.94 5.26 -1.95
CA SER A 141 15.07 4.07 -1.97
C SER A 141 15.85 2.78 -2.25
N GLY A 142 16.80 2.80 -3.19
CA GLY A 142 17.67 1.66 -3.47
C GLY A 142 18.61 1.33 -2.31
N GLY A 143 19.21 2.35 -1.70
CA GLY A 143 20.04 2.21 -0.50
C GLY A 143 19.25 1.72 0.70
N GLY A 144 18.03 2.24 0.88
CA GLY A 144 17.09 1.78 1.92
C GLY A 144 16.73 0.30 1.74
N THR A 145 16.46 -0.12 0.50
CA THR A 145 16.20 -1.53 0.17
C THR A 145 17.42 -2.41 0.48
N LEU A 146 18.61 -2.01 0.05
CA LEU A 146 19.85 -2.78 0.31
C LEU A 146 20.09 -2.94 1.82
N LEU A 147 19.99 -1.84 2.56
CA LEU A 147 20.19 -1.84 4.02
C LEU A 147 19.14 -2.69 4.73
N SER A 148 17.88 -2.58 4.34
CA SER A 148 16.79 -3.39 4.90
C SER A 148 17.02 -4.87 4.66
N ASN A 149 17.37 -5.27 3.45
CA ASN A 149 17.70 -6.65 3.13
C ASN A 149 18.86 -7.18 3.98
N LEU A 150 19.94 -6.38 4.12
CA LEU A 150 21.12 -6.77 4.92
C LEU A 150 20.76 -6.96 6.40
N VAL A 151 20.04 -6.00 6.99
CA VAL A 151 19.68 -6.03 8.42
C VAL A 151 18.65 -7.10 8.71
N LEU A 152 17.62 -7.23 7.86
CA LEU A 152 16.48 -8.12 8.10
C LEU A 152 16.68 -9.54 7.55
N GLY A 153 17.69 -9.75 6.70
CA GLY A 153 17.95 -11.05 6.07
C GLY A 153 16.95 -11.39 4.97
N THR A 154 16.37 -10.37 4.32
CA THR A 154 15.46 -10.51 3.18
C THR A 154 16.21 -10.37 1.86
N ARG A 155 15.55 -10.63 0.73
CA ARG A 155 16.17 -10.58 -0.61
C ARG A 155 15.26 -9.96 -1.67
N LEU A 156 14.39 -9.04 -1.26
CA LEU A 156 13.50 -8.36 -2.18
C LEU A 156 14.25 -7.28 -2.98
N LYS A 157 13.84 -7.05 -4.21
CA LYS A 157 14.41 -5.99 -5.06
C LYS A 157 13.94 -4.61 -4.63
N ASP A 158 12.72 -4.52 -4.04
CA ASP A 158 12.18 -3.28 -3.50
C ASP A 158 11.52 -3.50 -2.14
N MET A 159 12.07 -2.88 -1.09
CA MET A 159 11.55 -2.95 0.28
C MET A 159 10.69 -1.73 0.66
N THR A 160 10.50 -0.78 -0.26
CA THR A 160 9.99 0.56 0.09
C THR A 160 8.84 1.07 -0.79
N SER A 161 8.32 0.23 -1.68
CA SER A 161 7.14 0.55 -2.50
C SER A 161 5.86 0.34 -1.70
N GLY A 162 4.87 1.22 -1.86
CA GLY A 162 3.55 1.12 -1.22
C GLY A 162 2.48 0.46 -2.09
N PHE A 163 2.84 -0.16 -3.22
CA PHE A 163 1.89 -0.90 -4.04
C PHE A 163 2.00 -2.39 -3.71
N GLU A 164 1.01 -2.92 -2.99
CA GLU A 164 1.06 -4.24 -2.38
C GLU A 164 -0.30 -4.94 -2.48
N ALA A 165 -0.31 -6.28 -2.57
CA ALA A 165 -1.55 -7.02 -2.51
C ALA A 165 -1.43 -8.28 -1.64
N PHE A 166 -2.54 -8.68 -1.02
CA PHE A 166 -2.60 -9.72 0.00
C PHE A 166 -3.80 -10.62 -0.20
N GLN A 167 -3.64 -11.92 0.06
CA GLN A 167 -4.76 -12.77 0.37
C GLN A 167 -5.32 -12.39 1.76
N ARG A 168 -6.64 -12.50 1.93
CA ARG A 168 -7.37 -12.20 3.15
C ARG A 168 -6.70 -12.77 4.40
N GLU A 169 -6.34 -14.06 4.34
CA GLU A 169 -5.84 -14.84 5.48
C GLU A 169 -4.56 -14.25 6.09
N ILE A 170 -3.78 -13.52 5.31
CA ILE A 170 -2.55 -12.88 5.78
C ILE A 170 -2.90 -11.71 6.70
N LEU A 171 -3.77 -10.81 6.26
CA LEU A 171 -4.15 -9.63 7.05
C LEU A 171 -5.03 -9.98 8.25
N GLU A 172 -5.88 -11.02 8.17
CA GLU A 172 -6.66 -11.50 9.30
C GLU A 172 -5.82 -11.99 10.46
N LYS A 173 -4.69 -12.65 10.15
CA LYS A 173 -3.75 -13.15 11.16
C LYS A 173 -2.88 -12.06 11.77
N MET A 174 -2.84 -10.86 11.18
CA MET A 174 -2.01 -9.75 11.69
C MET A 174 -2.70 -8.99 12.83
N ASN A 175 -1.93 -8.65 13.84
CA ASN A 175 -2.35 -7.71 14.87
C ASN A 175 -1.88 -6.30 14.49
N PHE A 176 -2.75 -5.51 13.90
CA PHE A 176 -2.44 -4.16 13.40
C PHE A 176 -1.97 -3.18 14.50
N GLU A 177 -2.29 -3.43 15.77
CA GLU A 177 -1.83 -2.60 16.89
C GLU A 177 -0.35 -2.81 17.24
N LYS A 178 0.28 -3.82 16.67
CA LYS A 178 1.69 -4.18 16.93
C LYS A 178 2.65 -3.69 15.86
N PHE A 179 2.16 -2.97 14.86
CA PHE A 179 3.05 -2.27 13.92
C PHE A 179 3.88 -1.21 14.66
N LEU A 180 5.14 -1.12 14.32
CA LEU A 180 6.09 -0.18 14.94
C LEU A 180 6.19 1.12 14.15
N SER A 181 5.91 1.04 12.84
CA SER A 181 6.10 2.14 11.91
C SER A 181 4.90 3.05 11.87
N THR A 182 5.15 4.35 11.91
CA THR A 182 4.15 5.41 11.71
C THR A 182 4.36 6.18 10.41
N GLY A 183 5.35 5.78 9.60
CA GLY A 183 5.75 6.46 8.37
C GLY A 183 6.39 5.50 7.35
N HIS A 184 7.33 5.98 6.57
CA HIS A 184 7.92 5.31 5.38
C HIS A 184 8.48 3.89 5.61
N MET A 185 8.71 3.48 6.85
CA MET A 185 9.17 2.12 7.15
C MET A 185 8.06 1.08 7.20
N TYR A 186 6.81 1.50 7.08
CA TYR A 186 5.65 0.61 7.12
C TYR A 186 5.72 -0.48 6.04
N GLN A 187 6.02 -0.14 4.80
CA GLN A 187 6.13 -1.12 3.70
C GLN A 187 7.26 -2.13 3.96
N THR A 188 8.40 -1.65 4.48
CA THR A 188 9.51 -2.53 4.88
C THR A 188 9.09 -3.47 6.01
N GLU A 189 8.36 -2.96 6.99
CA GLU A 189 7.84 -3.73 8.12
C GLU A 189 6.85 -4.79 7.66
N MET A 190 5.90 -4.45 6.77
CA MET A 190 4.93 -5.36 6.19
C MET A 190 5.63 -6.50 5.45
N ARG A 191 6.56 -6.19 4.54
CA ARG A 191 7.33 -7.19 3.80
C ARG A 191 8.14 -8.11 4.71
N TYR A 192 8.73 -7.55 5.77
CA TYR A 192 9.48 -8.34 6.73
C TYR A 192 8.60 -9.34 7.47
N TYR A 193 7.42 -8.92 7.91
CA TYR A 193 6.49 -9.83 8.58
C TYR A 193 5.99 -10.93 7.64
N CYS A 194 5.77 -10.62 6.37
CA CYS A 194 5.34 -11.59 5.35
C CYS A 194 6.48 -12.40 4.70
N ARG A 195 7.75 -12.28 5.13
CA ARG A 195 8.90 -12.92 4.46
C ARG A 195 8.85 -14.45 4.38
N ASN A 196 8.06 -15.09 5.24
CA ASN A 196 7.86 -16.54 5.25
C ASN A 196 6.59 -16.97 4.48
N CYS A 197 5.82 -16.03 3.95
CA CYS A 197 4.68 -16.28 3.08
C CYS A 197 5.18 -16.61 1.66
N ARG A 198 4.32 -17.18 0.83
CA ARG A 198 4.55 -17.34 -0.60
C ARG A 198 4.40 -15.98 -1.29
N THR A 199 5.52 -15.30 -1.53
CA THR A 199 5.53 -13.94 -2.08
C THR A 199 6.15 -13.86 -3.46
N VAL A 200 5.78 -12.81 -4.21
CA VAL A 200 6.36 -12.48 -5.53
C VAL A 200 6.46 -10.97 -5.69
N GLU A 201 7.44 -10.50 -6.46
CA GLU A 201 7.53 -9.11 -6.91
C GLU A 201 7.04 -8.99 -8.35
N VAL A 202 6.30 -7.91 -8.64
CA VAL A 202 5.86 -7.52 -9.97
C VAL A 202 6.42 -6.13 -10.32
N PRO A 203 6.76 -5.86 -11.61
CA PRO A 203 7.31 -4.56 -11.99
C PRO A 203 6.24 -3.47 -11.91
N ILE A 204 6.61 -2.30 -11.36
CA ILE A 204 5.74 -1.12 -11.34
C ILE A 204 6.48 0.13 -11.81
N HIS A 205 5.72 1.09 -12.35
CA HIS A 205 6.18 2.41 -12.75
C HIS A 205 5.70 3.45 -11.74
N TYR A 206 6.62 3.99 -10.95
CA TYR A 206 6.30 5.03 -9.99
C TYR A 206 6.44 6.40 -10.64
N VAL A 207 5.32 7.09 -10.86
CA VAL A 207 5.24 8.39 -11.57
C VAL A 207 4.91 9.58 -10.67
N GLY A 208 4.63 9.36 -9.40
CA GLY A 208 4.20 10.39 -8.45
C GLY A 208 5.25 11.46 -8.16
N THR A 209 4.77 12.61 -7.68
CA THR A 209 5.63 13.71 -7.25
C THR A 209 6.38 13.39 -5.96
N ALA A 210 7.58 13.96 -5.81
CA ALA A 210 8.43 13.73 -4.66
C ALA A 210 7.86 14.37 -3.38
N SER A 211 7.38 13.57 -2.42
CA SER A 211 7.20 14.05 -1.04
C SER A 211 8.55 14.36 -0.39
N SER A 212 8.66 15.40 0.41
CA SER A 212 9.91 15.75 1.08
C SER A 212 10.21 14.77 2.22
N LEU A 213 11.31 14.03 2.13
CA LEU A 213 11.83 13.24 3.25
C LEU A 213 12.62 14.15 4.19
N LYS A 214 12.23 14.23 5.45
CA LYS A 214 13.00 14.94 6.47
C LYS A 214 14.14 14.05 6.98
N GLY A 215 15.32 14.62 7.27
CA GLY A 215 16.49 13.86 7.75
C GLY A 215 16.23 13.06 9.05
N SER A 216 15.30 13.51 9.90
CA SER A 216 14.83 12.76 11.08
C SER A 216 14.22 11.40 10.74
N SER A 217 13.63 11.25 9.56
CA SER A 217 13.00 10.00 9.09
C SER A 217 14.02 8.88 8.85
N VAL A 218 15.27 9.20 8.51
CA VAL A 218 16.34 8.18 8.29
C VAL A 218 16.79 7.56 9.61
N VAL A 219 16.97 8.37 10.65
CA VAL A 219 17.35 7.89 11.99
C VAL A 219 16.24 7.03 12.61
N GLU A 220 15.00 7.45 12.42
CA GLU A 220 13.84 6.67 12.84
C GLU A 220 13.77 5.33 12.11
N ALA A 221 13.96 5.32 10.78
CA ALA A 221 14.00 4.11 9.97
C ALA A 221 15.03 3.11 10.48
N LEU A 222 16.25 3.55 10.79
CA LEU A 222 17.30 2.69 11.35
C LEU A 222 16.89 2.09 12.70
N LYS A 223 16.30 2.90 13.59
CA LYS A 223 15.81 2.42 14.90
C LYS A 223 14.73 1.35 14.73
N ILE A 224 13.83 1.54 13.77
CA ILE A 224 12.76 0.58 13.47
C ILE A 224 13.35 -0.72 12.94
N LEU A 225 14.27 -0.70 11.96
CA LEU A 225 14.91 -1.89 11.40
C LEU A 225 15.49 -2.82 12.48
N PHE A 226 16.18 -2.25 13.47
CA PHE A 226 16.76 -3.06 14.57
C PHE A 226 15.68 -3.59 15.54
N LYS A 227 14.57 -2.86 15.71
CA LYS A 227 13.47 -3.29 16.56
C LYS A 227 12.62 -4.39 15.93
N LEU A 228 12.49 -4.42 14.59
CA LEU A 228 11.66 -5.39 13.87
C LEU A 228 12.01 -6.83 14.23
N LYS A 229 13.29 -7.19 14.23
CA LYS A 229 13.74 -8.53 14.62
C LYS A 229 13.29 -8.96 16.02
N LYS A 230 13.23 -8.02 16.97
CA LYS A 230 12.81 -8.29 18.35
C LYS A 230 11.30 -8.38 18.49
N ASN A 231 10.55 -7.74 17.59
CA ASN A 231 9.08 -7.61 17.69
C ASN A 231 8.30 -8.64 16.86
N GLU A 232 8.98 -9.38 16.01
CA GLU A 232 8.39 -10.30 15.03
C GLU A 232 7.28 -11.22 15.56
N ARG A 233 7.49 -11.80 16.75
CA ARG A 233 6.54 -12.78 17.32
C ARG A 233 5.21 -12.17 17.78
N LYS A 234 5.11 -10.84 17.83
CA LYS A 234 3.94 -10.13 18.37
C LYS A 234 2.92 -9.77 17.30
N ILE A 235 3.32 -9.76 16.03
CA ILE A 235 2.47 -9.30 14.93
C ILE A 235 1.38 -10.33 14.57
N TRP A 236 1.70 -11.62 14.71
CA TRP A 236 0.76 -12.68 14.38
C TRP A 236 -0.17 -12.96 15.56
N LYS A 237 -1.48 -12.97 15.31
CA LYS A 237 -2.48 -13.40 16.29
C LYS A 237 -2.26 -14.90 16.58
N LYS A 238 -2.38 -15.28 17.84
CA LYS A 238 -2.32 -16.68 18.27
C LYS A 238 -3.62 -17.40 17.92
#